data_41a827af0365065f0039ec06aef32728
#
_entry.id   41a827af0365065f0039ec06aef32728
#
_cell.length_a   1.000
_cell.length_b   1.000
_cell.length_c   1.000
_cell.angle_alpha   90.00
_cell.angle_beta   90.00
_cell.angle_gamma   90.00
#
_symmetry.space_group_name_H-M   'P 1'
#
loop_
_entity.id
_entity.type
_entity.pdbx_description
1 polymer ?
#
loop_
_entity_poly.entity_id
_entity_poly.type
_entity_poly.pdbx_seq_one_letter_code
_entity_poly.pdbx_strand_id
1 'polypeptide(L)'
;MSTPLSGPALLQRFLALDAFLLAHQALWRPKPFIQLHLPWENQHRPLADWLRARSLEQAEAEHNHPEQLAAPAPFPELAQQASTLSAVGALPTAKRQAPPARLSVDVPGRKWQQIEAFASSLQFRQPTRHWLDWCAGKGHLGRLLAQDGQSLCCLEYNAELVDAGQRLSQRHGLQAEHRRQDVLCASVANQLHAAHSPVALHACGDLHVRLLQLASRNGCPQLAVAP
;
A
#
# COMPACT_ATOMS: atom_id res chain seq x y z
N MET A 1 21.12 -7.79 -0.68
CA MET A 1 19.68 -7.50 -0.97
C MET A 1 19.39 -8.06 -2.36
N SER A 2 18.32 -8.83 -2.52
CA SER A 2 17.93 -9.37 -3.83
C SER A 2 17.39 -8.25 -4.73
N THR A 3 17.71 -8.34 -6.03
CA THR A 3 17.19 -7.41 -7.04
C THR A 3 15.65 -7.51 -7.10
N PRO A 4 14.93 -6.39 -7.19
CA PRO A 4 13.48 -6.45 -7.30
C PRO A 4 13.03 -7.12 -8.60
N LEU A 5 11.98 -7.91 -8.50
CA LEU A 5 11.36 -8.52 -9.68
C LEU A 5 10.72 -7.43 -10.56
N SER A 6 10.80 -7.60 -11.88
CA SER A 6 10.23 -6.67 -12.85
C SER A 6 9.76 -7.40 -14.11
N GLY A 7 8.90 -6.75 -14.89
CA GLY A 7 8.43 -7.24 -16.18
C GLY A 7 7.82 -8.65 -16.12
N PRO A 8 8.19 -9.56 -17.05
CA PRO A 8 7.61 -10.91 -17.10
C PRO A 8 7.81 -11.73 -15.83
N ALA A 9 8.96 -11.57 -15.14
CA ALA A 9 9.24 -12.29 -13.90
C ALA A 9 8.29 -11.86 -12.77
N LEU A 10 7.95 -10.56 -12.68
CA LEU A 10 6.97 -10.06 -11.73
C LEU A 10 5.56 -10.57 -12.06
N LEU A 11 5.19 -10.61 -13.35
CA LEU A 11 3.90 -11.17 -13.77
C LEU A 11 3.78 -12.65 -13.42
N GLN A 12 4.80 -13.45 -13.69
CA GLN A 12 4.81 -14.87 -13.32
C GLN A 12 4.67 -15.07 -11.80
N ARG A 13 5.36 -14.24 -11.02
CA ARG A 13 5.26 -14.26 -9.56
C ARG A 13 3.86 -13.87 -9.09
N PHE A 14 3.25 -12.85 -9.69
CA PHE A 14 1.87 -12.46 -9.41
C PHE A 14 0.89 -13.62 -9.70
N LEU A 15 0.98 -14.25 -10.85
CA LEU A 15 0.11 -15.37 -11.22
C LEU A 15 0.28 -16.57 -10.27
N ALA A 16 1.51 -16.87 -9.85
CA ALA A 16 1.78 -17.94 -8.90
C ALA A 16 1.21 -17.62 -7.50
N LEU A 17 1.34 -16.38 -7.06
CA LEU A 17 0.77 -15.93 -5.78
C LEU A 17 -0.76 -15.94 -5.81
N ASP A 18 -1.36 -15.48 -6.90
CA ASP A 18 -2.82 -15.49 -7.07
C ASP A 18 -3.36 -16.93 -7.05
N ALA A 19 -2.74 -17.85 -7.79
CA ALA A 19 -3.10 -19.27 -7.78
C ALA A 19 -2.97 -19.88 -6.38
N PHE A 20 -1.90 -19.55 -5.64
CA PHE A 20 -1.71 -19.99 -4.25
C PHE A 20 -2.82 -19.47 -3.33
N LEU A 21 -3.15 -18.20 -3.41
CA LEU A 21 -4.22 -17.61 -2.61
C LEU A 21 -5.59 -18.22 -2.95
N LEU A 22 -5.90 -18.43 -4.22
CA LEU A 22 -7.14 -19.07 -4.65
C LEU A 22 -7.24 -20.51 -4.16
N ALA A 23 -6.16 -21.30 -4.24
CA ALA A 23 -6.14 -22.68 -3.77
C ALA A 23 -6.38 -22.81 -2.26
N HIS A 24 -5.99 -21.81 -1.48
CA HIS A 24 -6.08 -21.82 -0.01
C HIS A 24 -7.11 -20.85 0.57
N GLN A 25 -8.01 -20.32 -0.24
CA GLN A 25 -9.00 -19.32 0.20
C GLN A 25 -9.89 -19.80 1.35
N ALA A 26 -10.12 -21.09 1.49
CA ALA A 26 -10.88 -21.67 2.62
C ALA A 26 -10.21 -21.40 3.97
N LEU A 27 -8.88 -21.24 4.01
CA LEU A 27 -8.11 -20.99 5.25
C LEU A 27 -8.05 -19.51 5.58
N TRP A 28 -7.79 -18.63 4.63
CA TRP A 28 -7.53 -17.21 4.91
C TRP A 28 -8.76 -16.29 4.78
N ARG A 29 -9.79 -16.69 4.00
CA ARG A 29 -10.98 -15.87 3.73
C ARG A 29 -12.01 -15.81 4.87
N PRO A 30 -12.17 -16.83 5.74
CA PRO A 30 -13.08 -16.75 6.87
C PRO A 30 -12.75 -15.56 7.78
N LYS A 31 -13.79 -14.92 8.34
CA LYS A 31 -13.66 -13.74 9.20
C LYS A 31 -13.57 -14.19 10.67
N PRO A 32 -12.37 -14.26 11.27
CA PRO A 32 -12.17 -14.86 12.59
C PRO A 32 -12.88 -14.10 13.72
N PHE A 33 -13.12 -12.78 13.56
CA PHE A 33 -13.72 -11.96 14.61
C PHE A 33 -15.25 -12.05 14.70
N ILE A 34 -15.90 -12.70 13.73
CA ILE A 34 -17.37 -12.87 13.70
C ILE A 34 -17.82 -14.31 13.76
N GLN A 35 -16.88 -15.27 13.87
CA GLN A 35 -17.15 -16.69 13.91
C GLN A 35 -16.39 -17.30 15.09
N LEU A 36 -17.09 -18.02 15.98
CA LEU A 36 -16.46 -18.75 17.08
C LEU A 36 -15.65 -19.95 16.59
N HIS A 37 -16.12 -20.60 15.53
CA HIS A 37 -15.49 -21.73 14.87
C HIS A 37 -15.31 -21.42 13.39
N LEU A 38 -14.09 -21.57 12.89
CA LEU A 38 -13.79 -21.34 11.50
C LEU A 38 -14.10 -22.59 10.65
N PRO A 39 -14.59 -22.43 9.42
CA PRO A 39 -15.02 -23.57 8.58
C PRO A 39 -13.94 -24.63 8.34
N TRP A 40 -12.68 -24.26 8.39
CA TRP A 40 -11.54 -25.16 8.16
C TRP A 40 -11.10 -25.96 9.41
N GLU A 41 -11.58 -25.63 10.62
CA GLU A 41 -11.13 -26.26 11.87
C GLU A 41 -11.35 -27.78 11.87
N ASN A 42 -12.47 -28.27 11.34
CA ASN A 42 -12.75 -29.70 11.27
C ASN A 42 -11.79 -30.46 10.33
N GLN A 43 -11.32 -29.82 9.28
CA GLN A 43 -10.38 -30.40 8.32
C GLN A 43 -8.95 -30.41 8.85
N HIS A 44 -8.61 -29.42 9.70
CA HIS A 44 -7.28 -29.21 10.26
C HIS A 44 -7.32 -29.14 11.79
N ARG A 45 -7.95 -30.14 12.40
CA ARG A 45 -8.17 -30.19 13.84
C ARG A 45 -6.91 -30.00 14.69
N PRO A 46 -5.77 -30.68 14.39
CA PRO A 46 -4.54 -30.47 15.14
C PRO A 46 -4.05 -29.03 15.11
N LEU A 47 -4.16 -28.35 13.97
CA LEU A 47 -3.79 -26.95 13.83
C LEU A 47 -4.73 -26.04 14.65
N ALA A 48 -6.05 -26.29 14.58
CA ALA A 48 -7.03 -25.51 15.34
C ALA A 48 -6.80 -25.62 16.84
N ASP A 49 -6.60 -26.84 17.36
CA ASP A 49 -6.35 -27.10 18.78
C ASP A 49 -5.02 -26.49 19.24
N TRP A 50 -3.98 -26.57 18.41
CA TRP A 50 -2.69 -25.94 18.67
C TRP A 50 -2.79 -24.41 18.75
N LEU A 51 -3.48 -23.76 17.81
CA LEU A 51 -3.70 -22.32 17.81
C LEU A 51 -4.48 -21.84 19.04
N ARG A 52 -5.52 -22.59 19.44
CA ARG A 52 -6.34 -22.25 20.61
C ARG A 52 -5.60 -22.43 21.95
N ALA A 53 -4.59 -23.26 21.97
CA ALA A 53 -3.74 -23.49 23.16
C ALA A 53 -2.66 -22.40 23.32
N ARG A 54 -2.46 -21.50 22.38
CA ARG A 54 -1.44 -20.44 22.49
C ARG A 54 -1.80 -19.41 23.55
N SER A 55 -0.85 -19.03 24.37
CA SER A 55 -0.99 -17.84 25.22
C SER A 55 -0.86 -16.56 24.41
N LEU A 56 -1.35 -15.44 24.95
CA LEU A 56 -1.19 -14.13 24.30
C LEU A 56 0.30 -13.78 24.09
N GLU A 57 1.13 -14.05 25.08
CA GLU A 57 2.58 -13.81 25.00
C GLU A 57 3.23 -14.61 23.86
N GLN A 58 2.87 -15.88 23.71
CA GLN A 58 3.33 -16.72 22.60
C GLN A 58 2.86 -16.18 21.25
N ALA A 59 1.58 -15.77 21.15
CA ALA A 59 1.03 -15.22 19.93
C ALA A 59 1.71 -13.90 19.53
N GLU A 60 2.02 -13.03 20.51
CA GLU A 60 2.73 -11.77 20.27
C GLU A 60 4.18 -11.99 19.83
N ALA A 61 4.89 -12.93 20.46
CA ALA A 61 6.28 -13.25 20.11
C ALA A 61 6.41 -13.81 18.69
N GLU A 62 5.41 -14.54 18.22
CA GLU A 62 5.40 -15.23 16.93
C GLU A 62 4.73 -14.44 15.81
N HIS A 63 4.09 -13.31 16.14
CA HIS A 63 3.21 -12.56 15.24
C HIS A 63 3.80 -12.17 13.88
N ASN A 64 5.08 -11.83 13.81
CA ASN A 64 5.73 -11.39 12.58
C ASN A 64 6.63 -12.45 11.95
N HIS A 65 6.63 -13.67 12.47
CA HIS A 65 7.52 -14.76 12.07
C HIS A 65 6.78 -16.06 11.78
N PRO A 66 5.78 -16.06 10.88
CA PRO A 66 4.95 -17.24 10.62
C PRO A 66 5.76 -18.44 10.11
N GLU A 67 6.87 -18.20 9.42
CA GLU A 67 7.77 -19.24 8.92
C GLU A 67 8.55 -19.95 10.02
N GLN A 68 8.61 -19.38 11.23
CA GLN A 68 9.30 -19.96 12.39
C GLN A 68 8.37 -20.74 13.32
N LEU A 69 7.05 -20.72 13.04
CA LEU A 69 6.07 -21.41 13.86
C LEU A 69 6.20 -22.93 13.70
N ALA A 70 6.42 -23.63 14.80
CA ALA A 70 6.36 -25.10 14.86
C ALA A 70 4.91 -25.59 14.92
N ALA A 71 4.07 -25.09 14.04
CA ALA A 71 2.66 -25.41 13.99
C ALA A 71 2.42 -26.75 13.26
N PRO A 72 1.29 -27.46 13.55
CA PRO A 72 0.90 -28.65 12.79
C PRO A 72 0.60 -28.36 11.31
N ALA A 73 0.67 -29.41 10.48
CA ALA A 73 0.25 -29.32 9.09
C ALA A 73 -1.21 -28.80 8.96
N PRO A 74 -1.54 -28.04 7.92
CA PRO A 74 -0.73 -27.74 6.73
C PRO A 74 0.10 -26.46 6.86
N PHE A 75 0.18 -25.84 8.04
CA PHE A 75 0.72 -24.49 8.21
C PHE A 75 2.20 -24.33 7.78
N PRO A 76 3.14 -25.24 8.14
CA PRO A 76 4.55 -25.07 7.77
C PRO A 76 4.79 -24.95 6.26
N GLU A 77 4.16 -25.82 5.48
CA GLU A 77 4.28 -25.80 4.02
C GLU A 77 3.67 -24.54 3.43
N LEU A 78 2.51 -24.12 3.95
CA LEU A 78 1.84 -22.88 3.51
C LEU A 78 2.68 -21.64 3.84
N ALA A 79 3.25 -21.56 5.02
CA ALA A 79 4.10 -20.45 5.44
C ALA A 79 5.38 -20.38 4.58
N GLN A 80 6.00 -21.51 4.30
CA GLN A 80 7.18 -21.59 3.42
C GLN A 80 6.86 -21.16 1.98
N GLN A 81 5.75 -21.62 1.41
CA GLN A 81 5.31 -21.23 0.09
C GLN A 81 4.96 -19.75 0.03
N ALA A 82 4.21 -19.23 1.01
CA ALA A 82 3.86 -17.82 1.11
C ALA A 82 5.11 -16.94 1.19
N SER A 83 6.08 -17.29 2.03
CA SER A 83 7.37 -16.60 2.15
C SER A 83 8.12 -16.56 0.81
N THR A 84 8.19 -17.70 0.13
CA THR A 84 8.84 -17.79 -1.19
C THR A 84 8.13 -16.94 -2.25
N LEU A 85 6.80 -16.99 -2.29
CA LEU A 85 6.00 -16.26 -3.27
C LEU A 85 5.95 -14.76 -3.01
N SER A 86 5.98 -14.33 -1.75
CA SER A 86 6.01 -12.91 -1.38
C SER A 86 7.40 -12.26 -1.51
N ALA A 87 8.47 -13.04 -1.70
CA ALA A 87 9.81 -12.53 -1.90
C ALA A 87 9.98 -11.89 -3.28
N VAL A 88 9.62 -10.62 -3.41
CA VAL A 88 9.70 -9.85 -4.67
C VAL A 88 10.96 -8.97 -4.78
N GLY A 89 11.85 -9.06 -3.80
CA GLY A 89 13.05 -8.23 -3.69
C GLY A 89 12.77 -6.88 -3.03
N ALA A 90 13.84 -6.18 -2.69
CA ALA A 90 13.76 -4.86 -2.08
C ALA A 90 13.92 -3.78 -3.14
N LEU A 91 13.06 -2.76 -3.11
CA LEU A 91 13.24 -1.58 -3.94
C LEU A 91 14.51 -0.83 -3.50
N PRO A 92 15.30 -0.33 -4.44
CA PRO A 92 16.43 0.51 -4.10
C PRO A 92 15.93 1.81 -3.45
N THR A 93 16.53 2.18 -2.33
CA THR A 93 16.25 3.46 -1.67
C THR A 93 17.24 4.51 -2.12
N ALA A 94 16.76 5.62 -2.67
CA ALA A 94 17.57 6.78 -2.94
C ALA A 94 17.84 7.55 -1.64
N LYS A 95 19.09 7.98 -1.41
CA LYS A 95 19.37 8.96 -0.36
C LYS A 95 18.73 10.29 -0.76
N ARG A 96 17.59 10.61 -0.15
CA ARG A 96 17.02 11.96 -0.25
C ARG A 96 17.60 12.84 0.86
N GLN A 97 17.69 14.14 0.58
CA GLN A 97 17.91 15.10 1.67
C GLN A 97 16.79 14.98 2.69
N ALA A 98 17.12 15.12 3.97
CA ALA A 98 16.12 15.13 5.02
C ALA A 98 15.05 16.21 4.69
N PRO A 99 13.78 15.84 4.66
CA PRO A 99 12.72 16.81 4.36
C PRO A 99 12.68 17.89 5.45
N PRO A 100 12.26 19.11 5.12
CA PRO A 100 12.08 20.16 6.10
C PRO A 100 11.18 19.71 7.24
N ALA A 101 11.60 19.91 8.50
CA ALA A 101 10.85 19.48 9.68
C ALA A 101 9.40 19.99 9.71
N ARG A 102 9.13 21.15 9.10
CA ARG A 102 7.78 21.72 8.97
C ARG A 102 6.78 20.80 8.27
N LEU A 103 7.22 19.86 7.41
CA LEU A 103 6.33 18.95 6.68
C LEU A 103 5.83 17.79 7.55
N SER A 104 6.54 17.45 8.63
CA SER A 104 6.15 16.40 9.57
C SER A 104 5.26 16.88 10.72
N VAL A 105 5.03 18.19 10.83
CA VAL A 105 4.17 18.77 11.87
C VAL A 105 2.75 18.21 11.73
N ASP A 106 2.15 17.81 12.86
CA ASP A 106 0.82 17.20 12.95
C ASP A 106 0.67 15.85 12.23
N VAL A 107 1.78 15.17 11.97
CA VAL A 107 1.77 13.80 11.42
C VAL A 107 2.29 12.83 12.48
N PRO A 108 1.54 11.76 12.84
CA PRO A 108 2.05 10.73 13.74
C PRO A 108 3.36 10.13 13.23
N GLY A 109 4.35 9.96 14.11
CA GLY A 109 5.72 9.57 13.75
C GLY A 109 5.78 8.33 12.85
N ARG A 110 5.02 7.26 13.15
CA ARG A 110 4.96 6.05 12.32
C ARG A 110 4.44 6.34 10.91
N LYS A 111 3.41 7.18 10.79
CA LYS A 111 2.87 7.57 9.47
C LYS A 111 3.89 8.37 8.67
N TRP A 112 4.61 9.28 9.34
CA TRP A 112 5.66 10.05 8.68
C TRP A 112 6.79 9.17 8.17
N GLN A 113 7.27 8.21 8.96
CA GLN A 113 8.27 7.23 8.54
C GLN A 113 7.83 6.44 7.29
N GLN A 114 6.57 6.04 7.21
CA GLN A 114 6.03 5.35 6.03
C GLN A 114 6.02 6.25 4.79
N ILE A 115 5.64 7.52 4.94
CA ILE A 115 5.66 8.51 3.86
C ILE A 115 7.10 8.73 3.35
N GLU A 116 8.07 8.89 4.25
CA GLU A 116 9.48 9.05 3.89
C GLU A 116 10.05 7.80 3.20
N ALA A 117 9.75 6.61 3.73
CA ALA A 117 10.17 5.34 3.14
C ALA A 117 9.60 5.17 1.73
N PHE A 118 8.32 5.43 1.53
CA PHE A 118 7.68 5.39 0.22
C PHE A 118 8.32 6.40 -0.74
N ALA A 119 8.43 7.66 -0.33
CA ALA A 119 9.01 8.72 -1.16
C ALA A 119 10.47 8.41 -1.56
N SER A 120 11.28 7.84 -0.66
CA SER A 120 12.67 7.47 -0.95
C SER A 120 12.82 6.26 -1.87
N SER A 121 11.76 5.43 -1.98
CA SER A 121 11.71 4.28 -2.90
C SER A 121 11.35 4.67 -4.33
N LEU A 122 10.86 5.89 -4.56
CA LEU A 122 10.41 6.31 -5.87
C LEU A 122 11.60 6.58 -6.81
N GLN A 123 11.68 5.80 -7.88
CA GLN A 123 12.67 5.95 -8.93
C GLN A 123 11.96 6.08 -10.28
N PHE A 124 11.34 7.22 -10.50
CA PHE A 124 10.66 7.50 -11.76
C PHE A 124 11.67 7.75 -12.88
N ARG A 125 11.40 7.16 -14.05
CA ARG A 125 12.25 7.30 -15.24
C ARG A 125 12.18 8.68 -15.87
N GLN A 126 11.01 9.34 -15.73
CA GLN A 126 10.75 10.65 -16.28
C GLN A 126 10.61 11.69 -15.15
N PRO A 127 11.12 12.91 -15.33
CA PRO A 127 10.88 13.99 -14.38
C PRO A 127 9.38 14.24 -14.19
N THR A 128 8.94 14.27 -12.94
CA THR A 128 7.55 14.57 -12.59
C THR A 128 7.36 16.09 -12.54
N ARG A 129 6.32 16.58 -13.22
CA ARG A 129 5.90 17.99 -13.15
C ARG A 129 4.56 18.14 -12.42
N HIS A 130 3.69 17.14 -12.53
CA HIS A 130 2.33 17.16 -11.99
C HIS A 130 2.08 15.90 -11.16
N TRP A 131 2.11 16.05 -9.85
CA TRP A 131 1.78 14.97 -8.94
C TRP A 131 0.27 14.84 -8.78
N LEU A 132 -0.22 13.59 -8.74
CA LEU A 132 -1.57 13.27 -8.32
C LEU A 132 -1.49 12.36 -7.10
N ASP A 133 -1.87 12.86 -5.93
CA ASP A 133 -1.93 12.09 -4.68
C ASP A 133 -3.36 11.51 -4.52
N TRP A 134 -3.43 10.19 -4.61
CA TRP A 134 -4.69 9.45 -4.66
C TRP A 134 -5.07 8.95 -3.27
N CYS A 135 -6.29 9.24 -2.82
CA CYS A 135 -6.75 9.00 -1.45
C CYS A 135 -5.83 9.72 -0.45
N ALA A 136 -5.57 11.00 -0.72
CA ALA A 136 -4.47 11.76 -0.16
C ALA A 136 -4.58 12.08 1.33
N GLY A 137 -5.78 11.92 1.93
CA GLY A 137 -6.05 12.44 3.25
C GLY A 137 -5.75 13.95 3.31
N LYS A 138 -4.87 14.37 4.19
CA LYS A 138 -4.41 15.77 4.25
C LYS A 138 -3.29 16.08 3.23
N GLY A 139 -2.91 15.16 2.33
CA GLY A 139 -1.90 15.37 1.30
C GLY A 139 -0.46 15.43 1.79
N HIS A 140 -0.12 14.71 2.84
CA HIS A 140 1.25 14.72 3.39
C HIS A 140 2.27 14.13 2.42
N LEU A 141 1.92 13.02 1.75
CA LEU A 141 2.77 12.42 0.72
C LEU A 141 2.97 13.36 -0.46
N GLY A 142 1.87 13.87 -1.02
CA GLY A 142 1.92 14.79 -2.14
C GLY A 142 2.78 16.02 -1.85
N ARG A 143 2.63 16.63 -0.65
CA ARG A 143 3.46 17.78 -0.24
C ARG A 143 4.95 17.44 -0.09
N LEU A 144 5.28 16.24 0.35
CA LEU A 144 6.67 15.80 0.42
C LEU A 144 7.29 15.63 -0.98
N LEU A 145 6.49 15.15 -1.94
CA LEU A 145 6.94 14.88 -3.30
C LEU A 145 6.99 16.14 -4.15
N ALA A 146 6.00 17.03 -4.03
CA ALA A 146 5.85 18.23 -4.85
C ALA A 146 6.72 19.40 -4.35
N GLN A 147 7.96 19.14 -3.96
CA GLN A 147 8.94 20.20 -3.70
C GLN A 147 9.46 20.75 -5.05
N ASP A 148 10.14 21.87 -5.02
CA ASP A 148 10.82 22.46 -6.20
C ASP A 148 9.89 23.01 -7.29
N GLY A 149 8.72 23.56 -6.91
CA GLY A 149 7.80 24.25 -7.84
C GLY A 149 6.95 23.32 -8.70
N GLN A 150 6.89 22.03 -8.39
CA GLN A 150 6.00 21.07 -9.05
C GLN A 150 4.54 21.29 -8.60
N SER A 151 3.58 21.06 -9.48
CA SER A 151 2.17 21.11 -9.11
C SER A 151 1.69 19.83 -8.46
N LEU A 152 0.71 19.94 -7.60
CA LEU A 152 0.11 18.83 -6.85
C LEU A 152 -1.42 18.90 -6.93
N CYS A 153 -2.04 17.80 -7.31
CA CYS A 153 -3.46 17.55 -7.14
C CYS A 153 -3.67 16.43 -6.12
N CYS A 154 -4.46 16.67 -5.07
CA CYS A 154 -4.83 15.71 -4.05
C CYS A 154 -6.30 15.33 -4.20
N LEU A 155 -6.61 14.05 -4.35
CA LEU A 155 -7.97 13.53 -4.39
C LEU A 155 -8.30 12.85 -3.06
N GLU A 156 -9.34 13.32 -2.38
CA GLU A 156 -9.77 12.80 -1.08
C GLU A 156 -11.30 12.81 -0.98
N TYR A 157 -11.86 11.75 -0.40
CA TYR A 157 -13.31 11.62 -0.21
C TYR A 157 -13.85 12.52 0.92
N ASN A 158 -13.12 12.63 2.02
CA ASN A 158 -13.54 13.37 3.20
C ASN A 158 -13.29 14.87 3.04
N ALA A 159 -14.38 15.65 3.04
CA ALA A 159 -14.32 17.11 2.86
C ALA A 159 -13.45 17.82 3.92
N GLU A 160 -13.49 17.38 5.19
CA GLU A 160 -12.70 17.99 6.26
C GLU A 160 -11.20 17.81 6.04
N LEU A 161 -10.80 16.63 5.50
CA LEU A 161 -9.41 16.34 5.16
C LEU A 161 -8.95 17.14 3.94
N VAL A 162 -9.84 17.34 2.95
CA VAL A 162 -9.61 18.21 1.80
C VAL A 162 -9.31 19.64 2.26
N ASP A 163 -10.18 20.22 3.10
CA ASP A 163 -10.02 21.58 3.60
C ASP A 163 -8.76 21.73 4.46
N ALA A 164 -8.49 20.77 5.33
CA ALA A 164 -7.28 20.76 6.14
C ALA A 164 -6.02 20.64 5.29
N GLY A 165 -6.05 19.79 4.25
CA GLY A 165 -4.96 19.61 3.30
C GLY A 165 -4.69 20.89 2.49
N GLN A 166 -5.74 21.55 2.00
CA GLN A 166 -5.62 22.81 1.26
C GLN A 166 -4.96 23.90 2.11
N ARG A 167 -5.42 24.08 3.37
CA ARG A 167 -4.80 25.04 4.31
C ARG A 167 -3.33 24.71 4.59
N LEU A 168 -2.97 23.45 4.77
CA LEU A 168 -1.59 23.04 4.97
C LEU A 168 -0.72 23.33 3.74
N SER A 169 -1.20 23.05 2.55
CA SER A 169 -0.46 23.32 1.30
C SER A 169 -0.22 24.83 1.11
N GLN A 170 -1.22 25.66 1.39
CA GLN A 170 -1.10 27.12 1.35
C GLN A 170 -0.04 27.65 2.34
N ARG A 171 -0.05 27.14 3.59
CA ARG A 171 0.96 27.50 4.61
C ARG A 171 2.39 27.18 4.17
N HIS A 172 2.57 26.16 3.36
CA HIS A 172 3.87 25.75 2.82
C HIS A 172 4.23 26.44 1.50
N GLY A 173 3.34 27.29 0.95
CA GLY A 173 3.57 27.99 -0.32
C GLY A 173 3.58 27.08 -1.53
N LEU A 174 2.92 25.90 -1.44
CA LEU A 174 2.90 24.93 -2.53
C LEU A 174 1.74 25.20 -3.51
N GLN A 175 2.00 25.04 -4.78
CA GLN A 175 0.97 25.00 -5.83
C GLN A 175 0.23 23.66 -5.77
N ALA A 176 -0.72 23.57 -4.84
CA ALA A 176 -1.49 22.36 -4.60
C ALA A 176 -2.98 22.64 -4.63
N GLU A 177 -3.72 21.75 -5.28
CA GLU A 177 -5.16 21.73 -5.32
C GLU A 177 -5.67 20.46 -4.61
N HIS A 178 -6.49 20.65 -3.58
CA HIS A 178 -7.16 19.54 -2.89
C HIS A 178 -8.61 19.47 -3.35
N ARG A 179 -9.01 18.33 -3.92
CA ARG A 179 -10.34 18.12 -4.48
C ARG A 179 -11.08 17.03 -3.70
N ARG A 180 -12.32 17.33 -3.33
CA ARG A 180 -13.22 16.28 -2.82
C ARG A 180 -13.62 15.38 -3.98
N GLN A 181 -13.19 14.13 -3.92
CA GLN A 181 -13.47 13.14 -4.96
C GLN A 181 -13.59 11.74 -4.38
N ASP A 182 -14.73 11.09 -4.65
CA ASP A 182 -14.82 9.64 -4.50
C ASP A 182 -14.13 8.99 -5.71
N VAL A 183 -13.01 8.32 -5.46
CA VAL A 183 -12.19 7.72 -6.52
C VAL A 183 -12.81 6.45 -7.11
N LEU A 184 -13.86 5.90 -6.52
CA LEU A 184 -14.62 4.79 -7.07
C LEU A 184 -15.74 5.25 -8.01
N CYS A 185 -16.15 6.51 -7.96
CA CYS A 185 -17.13 7.07 -8.87
C CYS A 185 -16.57 7.27 -10.28
N ALA A 186 -17.46 7.20 -11.28
CA ALA A 186 -17.08 7.37 -12.69
C ALA A 186 -16.43 8.73 -12.99
N SER A 187 -16.84 9.79 -12.29
CA SER A 187 -16.34 11.16 -12.45
C SER A 187 -14.83 11.31 -12.23
N VAL A 188 -14.19 10.41 -11.49
CA VAL A 188 -12.75 10.44 -11.24
C VAL A 188 -11.92 10.33 -12.52
N ALA A 189 -12.47 9.73 -13.57
CA ALA A 189 -11.78 9.60 -14.85
C ALA A 189 -11.35 10.97 -15.43
N ASN A 190 -12.09 12.04 -15.10
CA ASN A 190 -11.78 13.41 -15.54
C ASN A 190 -10.69 14.09 -14.71
N GLN A 191 -10.23 13.45 -13.61
CA GLN A 191 -9.22 14.01 -12.72
C GLN A 191 -7.80 13.54 -13.06
N LEU A 192 -7.68 12.52 -13.90
CA LEU A 192 -6.40 11.89 -14.21
C LEU A 192 -6.07 12.03 -15.70
N HIS A 193 -4.89 12.56 -15.99
CA HIS A 193 -4.42 12.85 -17.35
C HIS A 193 -3.02 12.27 -17.56
N ALA A 194 -2.61 12.07 -18.82
CA ALA A 194 -1.32 11.54 -19.21
C ALA A 194 -0.10 12.30 -18.62
N ALA A 195 -0.27 13.59 -18.31
CA ALA A 195 0.81 14.40 -17.73
C ALA A 195 1.02 14.15 -16.22
N HIS A 196 0.08 13.49 -15.56
CA HIS A 196 0.20 13.19 -14.14
C HIS A 196 1.18 12.04 -13.85
N SER A 197 1.87 12.13 -12.73
CA SER A 197 2.55 11.03 -12.07
C SER A 197 1.77 10.66 -10.81
N PRO A 198 0.85 9.69 -10.89
CA PRO A 198 0.01 9.32 -9.76
C PRO A 198 0.80 8.56 -8.69
N VAL A 199 0.48 8.86 -7.44
CA VAL A 199 0.98 8.13 -6.26
C VAL A 199 -0.16 7.78 -5.34
N ALA A 200 -0.06 6.61 -4.69
CA ALA A 200 -1.03 6.17 -3.69
C ALA A 200 -0.32 5.42 -2.56
N LEU A 201 -0.50 5.88 -1.34
CA LEU A 201 -0.01 5.22 -0.13
C LEU A 201 -1.21 4.88 0.75
N HIS A 202 -1.37 3.59 1.08
CA HIS A 202 -2.52 3.04 1.84
C HIS A 202 -3.88 3.14 1.12
N ALA A 203 -3.89 3.16 -0.21
CA ALA A 203 -5.11 3.03 -1.00
C ALA A 203 -5.41 1.54 -1.28
N CYS A 204 -5.92 0.81 -0.29
CA CYS A 204 -6.10 -0.65 -0.35
C CYS A 204 -7.32 -1.08 -1.19
N GLY A 205 -7.33 -2.35 -1.64
CA GLY A 205 -8.47 -2.95 -2.34
C GLY A 205 -8.78 -2.27 -3.66
N ASP A 206 -10.06 -2.00 -3.93
CA ASP A 206 -10.51 -1.41 -5.18
C ASP A 206 -9.98 0.01 -5.42
N LEU A 207 -9.54 0.71 -4.38
CA LEU A 207 -9.02 2.06 -4.50
C LEU A 207 -7.76 2.12 -5.39
N HIS A 208 -6.77 1.24 -5.15
CA HIS A 208 -5.57 1.21 -5.99
C HIS A 208 -5.81 0.50 -7.33
N VAL A 209 -6.67 -0.52 -7.37
CA VAL A 209 -7.04 -1.19 -8.62
C VAL A 209 -7.64 -0.16 -9.60
N ARG A 210 -8.52 0.71 -9.09
CA ARG A 210 -9.10 1.79 -9.89
C ARG A 210 -8.05 2.76 -10.42
N LEU A 211 -7.07 3.13 -9.60
CA LEU A 211 -5.96 3.97 -10.03
C LEU A 211 -5.16 3.32 -11.17
N LEU A 212 -4.76 2.04 -11.00
CA LEU A 212 -4.01 1.31 -12.02
C LEU A 212 -4.76 1.26 -13.37
N GLN A 213 -6.07 0.97 -13.32
CA GLN A 213 -6.92 0.94 -14.52
C GLN A 213 -6.98 2.29 -15.23
N LEU A 214 -7.21 3.36 -14.47
CA LEU A 214 -7.33 4.71 -15.05
C LEU A 214 -6.00 5.24 -15.55
N ALA A 215 -4.92 5.05 -14.81
CA ALA A 215 -3.58 5.47 -15.23
C ALA A 215 -3.16 4.80 -16.54
N SER A 216 -3.42 3.48 -16.66
CA SER A 216 -3.17 2.76 -17.90
C SER A 216 -4.02 3.28 -19.07
N ARG A 217 -5.32 3.48 -18.87
CA ARG A 217 -6.24 3.96 -19.92
C ARG A 217 -5.90 5.38 -20.39
N ASN A 218 -5.47 6.24 -19.48
CA ASN A 218 -5.15 7.64 -19.75
C ASN A 218 -3.69 7.86 -20.17
N GLY A 219 -2.90 6.77 -20.31
CA GLY A 219 -1.53 6.86 -20.79
C GLY A 219 -0.57 7.53 -19.83
N CYS A 220 -0.80 7.44 -18.52
CA CYS A 220 0.17 7.91 -17.53
C CYS A 220 1.47 7.11 -17.68
N PRO A 221 2.63 7.76 -17.87
CA PRO A 221 3.86 7.06 -18.19
C PRO A 221 4.45 6.31 -16.98
N GLN A 222 4.06 6.70 -15.80
CA GLN A 222 4.58 6.17 -14.54
C GLN A 222 3.60 6.42 -13.41
N LEU A 223 3.60 5.52 -12.43
CA LEU A 223 2.85 5.65 -11.19
C LEU A 223 3.52 4.84 -10.08
N ALA A 224 3.19 5.12 -8.83
CA ALA A 224 3.64 4.30 -7.69
C ALA A 224 2.50 4.08 -6.70
N VAL A 225 2.38 2.84 -6.24
CA VAL A 225 1.34 2.41 -5.30
C VAL A 225 1.97 1.55 -4.22
N ALA A 226 1.60 1.81 -2.96
CA ALA A 226 1.79 0.92 -1.82
C ALA A 226 0.44 0.79 -1.10
N PRO A 227 -0.28 -0.34 -1.28
CA PRO A 227 -1.57 -0.61 -0.67
C PRO A 227 -1.53 -0.66 0.84
#